data_71e6564da5afb57bbe9b768be620c5bb
#
_entry.id   71e6564da5afb57bbe9b768be620c5bb
#
_cell.length_a   1.000
_cell.length_b   1.000
_cell.length_c   1.000
_cell.angle_alpha   90.00
_cell.angle_beta   90.00
_cell.angle_gamma   90.00
#
_symmetry.space_group_name_H-M   'P 1'
#
loop_
_entity.id
_entity.type
_entity.pdbx_description
1 polymer ?
#
loop_
_entity_poly.entity_id
_entity_poly.type
_entity_poly.pdbx_seq_one_letter_code
_entity_poly.pdbx_strand_id
1 'polypeptide(L)'
;MGSRFLVVSALKENIRALRSIEGCALAGCVTEALSGAQARRLMGERLFVNVVIDTPLPDEAGAELALYAASKCSGGVVLFAKKALAAELEAGSAGRGIIVIPKPIDREALRLSLQALEIMRGKISLVEEENRRLRTRLDEEKLVCRAKCLLIERLGWTEEKAHRHIEKQAM
;
A
#
# COMPACT_ATOMS: atom_id res chain seq x y z
N MET A 1 -3.16 13.91 -5.14
CA MET A 1 -3.05 12.64 -5.90
C MET A 1 -4.20 11.77 -5.46
N GLY A 2 -5.18 11.52 -6.35
CA GLY A 2 -6.36 10.74 -6.01
C GLY A 2 -6.02 9.30 -5.67
N SER A 3 -6.67 8.76 -4.65
CA SER A 3 -6.57 7.34 -4.30
C SER A 3 -6.93 6.49 -5.50
N ARG A 4 -6.02 5.60 -5.92
CA ARG A 4 -6.30 4.66 -7.02
C ARG A 4 -6.91 3.41 -6.43
N PHE A 5 -8.20 3.25 -6.62
CA PHE A 5 -8.94 2.06 -6.24
C PHE A 5 -9.08 1.10 -7.41
N LEU A 6 -8.93 -0.19 -7.14
CA LEU A 6 -9.34 -1.27 -8.05
C LEU A 6 -10.55 -1.95 -7.43
N VAL A 7 -11.66 -2.02 -8.17
CA VAL A 7 -12.85 -2.75 -7.77
C VAL A 7 -13.03 -3.94 -8.70
N VAL A 8 -13.08 -5.13 -8.13
CA VAL A 8 -13.20 -6.40 -8.85
C VAL A 8 -14.54 -7.04 -8.50
N SER A 9 -15.40 -7.23 -9.49
CA SER A 9 -16.69 -7.91 -9.33
C SER A 9 -17.14 -8.51 -10.64
N ALA A 10 -17.75 -9.68 -10.60
CA ALA A 10 -18.36 -10.33 -11.77
C ALA A 10 -19.44 -9.47 -12.45
N LEU A 11 -20.12 -8.60 -11.67
CA LEU A 11 -21.25 -7.80 -12.12
C LEU A 11 -20.94 -6.31 -12.06
N LYS A 12 -21.10 -5.61 -13.18
CA LYS A 12 -20.94 -4.14 -13.27
C LYS A 12 -21.91 -3.39 -12.36
N GLU A 13 -23.08 -3.97 -12.11
CA GLU A 13 -24.09 -3.40 -11.22
C GLU A 13 -23.58 -3.30 -9.77
N ASN A 14 -22.90 -4.34 -9.30
CA ASN A 14 -22.29 -4.34 -7.98
C ASN A 14 -21.20 -3.25 -7.88
N ILE A 15 -20.38 -3.08 -8.93
CA ILE A 15 -19.37 -2.03 -8.97
C ILE A 15 -20.03 -0.64 -8.89
N ARG A 16 -21.12 -0.43 -9.63
CA ARG A 16 -21.89 0.83 -9.57
C ARG A 16 -22.49 1.06 -8.20
N ALA A 17 -23.07 0.02 -7.58
CA ALA A 17 -23.63 0.09 -6.23
C ALA A 17 -22.56 0.44 -5.18
N LEU A 18 -21.37 -0.15 -5.27
CA LEU A 18 -20.25 0.18 -4.39
C LEU A 18 -19.77 1.64 -4.56
N ARG A 19 -19.75 2.15 -5.78
CA ARG A 19 -19.39 3.55 -6.07
C ARG A 19 -20.42 4.57 -5.60
N SER A 20 -21.70 4.18 -5.51
CA SER A 20 -22.80 5.07 -5.09
C SER A 20 -22.88 5.27 -3.56
N ILE A 21 -22.01 4.61 -2.78
CA ILE A 21 -22.01 4.76 -1.33
C ILE A 21 -21.43 6.12 -0.97
N GLU A 22 -22.29 6.99 -0.43
CA GLU A 22 -21.89 8.33 0.01
C GLU A 22 -20.83 8.29 1.12
N GLY A 23 -19.89 9.24 1.06
CA GLY A 23 -18.78 9.31 2.01
C GLY A 23 -17.74 8.20 1.82
N CYS A 24 -17.85 7.41 0.76
CA CYS A 24 -16.87 6.37 0.42
C CYS A 24 -15.80 6.97 -0.49
N ALA A 25 -14.54 6.69 -0.17
CA ALA A 25 -13.40 7.11 -1.00
C ALA A 25 -13.43 6.54 -2.44
N LEU A 26 -14.35 5.61 -2.72
CA LEU A 26 -14.62 5.04 -4.05
C LEU A 26 -15.28 6.04 -5.03
N ALA A 27 -15.74 7.21 -4.59
CA ALA A 27 -16.31 8.22 -5.48
C ALA A 27 -15.30 8.84 -6.45
N GLY A 28 -13.99 8.60 -6.26
CA GLY A 28 -12.90 9.12 -7.10
C GLY A 28 -12.51 8.21 -8.27
N CYS A 29 -11.23 8.21 -8.63
CA CYS A 29 -10.67 7.39 -9.71
C CYS A 29 -10.68 5.90 -9.37
N VAL A 30 -11.74 5.20 -9.76
CA VAL A 30 -11.90 3.75 -9.64
C VAL A 30 -11.58 3.10 -10.99
N THR A 31 -10.74 2.07 -10.95
CA THR A 31 -10.53 1.15 -12.07
C THR A 31 -11.36 -0.11 -11.82
N GLU A 32 -12.02 -0.62 -12.84
CA GLU A 32 -12.92 -1.76 -12.75
C GLU A 32 -12.30 -3.01 -13.37
N ALA A 33 -12.50 -4.16 -12.74
CA ALA A 33 -12.16 -5.46 -13.29
C ALA A 33 -13.34 -6.42 -13.10
N LEU A 34 -13.62 -7.23 -14.12
CA LEU A 34 -14.76 -8.17 -14.11
C LEU A 34 -14.33 -9.61 -13.78
N SER A 35 -13.02 -9.84 -13.63
CA SER A 35 -12.45 -11.15 -13.32
C SER A 35 -11.14 -11.03 -12.56
N GLY A 36 -10.69 -12.11 -11.91
CA GLY A 36 -9.41 -12.15 -11.24
C GLY A 36 -8.23 -12.00 -12.20
N ALA A 37 -8.31 -12.65 -13.36
CA ALA A 37 -7.29 -12.52 -14.42
C ALA A 37 -7.12 -11.08 -14.90
N GLN A 38 -8.23 -10.36 -15.11
CA GLN A 38 -8.19 -8.94 -15.48
C GLN A 38 -7.60 -8.09 -14.35
N ALA A 39 -7.97 -8.37 -13.09
CA ALA A 39 -7.45 -7.66 -11.93
C ALA A 39 -5.93 -7.84 -11.80
N ARG A 40 -5.43 -9.08 -11.94
CA ARG A 40 -3.99 -9.38 -11.90
C ARG A 40 -3.21 -8.65 -12.98
N ARG A 41 -3.73 -8.62 -14.22
CA ARG A 41 -3.12 -7.88 -15.31
C ARG A 41 -3.02 -6.38 -14.99
N LEU A 42 -4.12 -5.77 -14.53
CA LEU A 42 -4.15 -4.36 -14.15
C LEU A 42 -3.17 -4.02 -13.00
N MET A 43 -3.05 -4.91 -12.01
CA MET A 43 -2.09 -4.76 -10.91
C MET A 43 -0.63 -4.97 -11.35
N GLY A 44 -0.39 -5.65 -12.46
CA GLY A 44 0.92 -5.75 -13.11
C GLY A 44 1.31 -4.49 -13.88
N GLU A 45 0.33 -3.80 -14.48
CA GLU A 45 0.55 -2.60 -15.29
C GLU A 45 0.66 -1.30 -14.47
N ARG A 46 -0.02 -1.26 -13.31
CA ARG A 46 -0.08 -0.06 -12.46
C ARG A 46 -0.27 -0.37 -10.98
N LEU A 47 0.18 0.54 -10.13
CA LEU A 47 0.00 0.44 -8.70
C LEU A 47 -1.39 0.95 -8.29
N PHE A 48 -2.05 0.18 -7.43
CA PHE A 48 -3.26 0.57 -6.74
C PHE A 48 -2.98 0.79 -5.26
N VAL A 49 -3.74 1.67 -4.66
CA VAL A 49 -3.67 1.91 -3.22
C VAL A 49 -4.50 0.89 -2.48
N ASN A 50 -5.78 0.80 -2.81
CA ASN A 50 -6.71 -0.14 -2.20
C ASN A 50 -7.38 -0.99 -3.28
N VAL A 51 -7.70 -2.23 -2.92
CA VAL A 51 -8.41 -3.18 -3.79
C VAL A 51 -9.67 -3.66 -3.08
N VAL A 52 -10.79 -3.62 -3.78
CA VAL A 52 -12.07 -4.14 -3.29
C VAL A 52 -12.47 -5.31 -4.18
N ILE A 53 -12.68 -6.47 -3.58
CA ILE A 53 -12.99 -7.71 -4.28
C ILE A 53 -14.35 -8.22 -3.84
N ASP A 54 -15.26 -8.35 -4.78
CA ASP A 54 -16.61 -8.87 -4.58
C ASP A 54 -16.71 -10.29 -5.13
N THR A 55 -16.65 -11.30 -4.24
CA THR A 55 -16.70 -12.71 -4.62
C THR A 55 -18.12 -13.27 -4.69
N PRO A 56 -18.37 -14.36 -5.45
CA PRO A 56 -17.42 -15.11 -6.26
C PRO A 56 -17.09 -14.38 -7.57
N LEU A 57 -15.87 -14.60 -8.07
CA LEU A 57 -15.46 -14.17 -9.40
C LEU A 57 -15.74 -15.28 -10.42
N PRO A 58 -15.80 -14.97 -11.72
CA PRO A 58 -16.12 -15.97 -12.74
C PRO A 58 -15.01 -17.02 -12.96
N ASP A 59 -13.78 -16.68 -12.59
CA ASP A 59 -12.57 -17.46 -12.85
C ASP A 59 -11.86 -17.97 -11.58
N GLU A 60 -12.17 -17.40 -10.41
CA GLU A 60 -11.58 -17.85 -9.14
C GLU A 60 -12.45 -17.52 -7.92
N ALA A 61 -12.18 -18.17 -6.78
CA ALA A 61 -12.91 -17.94 -5.53
C ALA A 61 -12.62 -16.57 -4.88
N GLY A 62 -11.55 -15.89 -5.28
CA GLY A 62 -11.17 -14.55 -4.84
C GLY A 62 -10.23 -14.48 -3.64
N ALA A 63 -10.04 -15.56 -2.87
CA ALA A 63 -9.13 -15.58 -1.72
C ALA A 63 -7.66 -15.39 -2.14
N GLU A 64 -7.22 -16.13 -3.14
CA GLU A 64 -5.87 -16.02 -3.69
C GLU A 64 -5.63 -14.66 -4.36
N LEU A 65 -6.65 -14.11 -5.02
CA LEU A 65 -6.59 -12.77 -5.56
C LEU A 65 -6.41 -11.74 -4.44
N ALA A 66 -7.11 -11.90 -3.32
CA ALA A 66 -6.98 -11.00 -2.18
C ALA A 66 -5.56 -11.00 -1.58
N LEU A 67 -4.96 -12.19 -1.43
CA LEU A 67 -3.57 -12.34 -0.99
C LEU A 67 -2.58 -11.71 -1.97
N TYR A 68 -2.79 -11.94 -3.27
CA TYR A 68 -1.98 -11.33 -4.32
C TYR A 68 -2.11 -9.80 -4.29
N ALA A 69 -3.34 -9.30 -4.22
CA ALA A 69 -3.61 -7.86 -4.15
C ALA A 69 -2.96 -7.23 -2.92
N ALA A 70 -3.03 -7.86 -1.75
CA ALA A 70 -2.40 -7.38 -0.53
C ALA A 70 -0.88 -7.28 -0.64
N SER A 71 -0.24 -8.13 -1.44
CA SER A 71 1.21 -8.05 -1.70
C SER A 71 1.60 -6.95 -2.68
N LYS A 72 0.65 -6.43 -3.47
CA LYS A 72 0.89 -5.46 -4.55
C LYS A 72 0.38 -4.06 -4.24
N CYS A 73 -0.69 -3.92 -3.47
CA CYS A 73 -1.23 -2.62 -3.12
C CYS A 73 -0.47 -2.00 -1.92
N SER A 74 -0.44 -0.67 -1.87
CA SER A 74 0.23 0.06 -0.78
C SER A 74 -0.67 0.35 0.42
N GLY A 75 -1.98 0.14 0.28
CA GLY A 75 -2.96 0.33 1.35
C GLY A 75 -3.46 -1.02 1.85
N GLY A 76 -4.64 -1.45 1.41
CA GLY A 76 -5.20 -2.72 1.84
C GLY A 76 -6.29 -3.26 0.91
N VAL A 77 -6.81 -4.41 1.26
CA VAL A 77 -7.82 -5.13 0.49
C VAL A 77 -9.09 -5.27 1.31
N VAL A 78 -10.24 -4.99 0.69
CA VAL A 78 -11.55 -5.37 1.22
C VAL A 78 -12.08 -6.53 0.40
N LEU A 79 -12.41 -7.63 1.07
CA LEU A 79 -12.91 -8.85 0.44
C LEU A 79 -14.35 -9.12 0.90
N PHE A 80 -15.30 -9.05 -0.02
CA PHE A 80 -16.68 -9.49 0.25
C PHE A 80 -16.80 -10.98 0.01
N ALA A 81 -17.18 -11.72 1.05
CA ALA A 81 -17.32 -13.18 0.98
C ALA A 81 -18.69 -13.64 1.49
N LYS A 82 -19.10 -14.85 1.08
CA LYS A 82 -20.26 -15.50 1.68
C LYS A 82 -20.04 -15.69 3.17
N LYS A 83 -21.07 -15.46 4.00
CA LYS A 83 -21.01 -15.55 5.46
C LYS A 83 -20.39 -16.85 5.96
N ALA A 84 -20.69 -17.98 5.30
CA ALA A 84 -20.16 -19.29 5.68
C ALA A 84 -18.63 -19.42 5.51
N LEU A 85 -18.01 -18.62 4.64
CA LEU A 85 -16.57 -18.65 4.35
C LEU A 85 -15.82 -17.48 4.99
N ALA A 86 -16.55 -16.47 5.49
CA ALA A 86 -15.93 -15.24 5.97
C ALA A 86 -14.96 -15.47 7.13
N ALA A 87 -15.34 -16.29 8.12
CA ALA A 87 -14.52 -16.57 9.29
C ALA A 87 -13.20 -17.32 8.93
N GLU A 88 -13.27 -18.27 7.98
CA GLU A 88 -12.10 -18.99 7.51
C GLU A 88 -11.15 -18.06 6.73
N LEU A 89 -11.71 -17.24 5.86
CA LEU A 89 -10.94 -16.25 5.10
C LEU A 89 -10.32 -15.19 6.00
N GLU A 90 -11.02 -14.75 7.03
CA GLU A 90 -10.50 -13.81 8.01
C GLU A 90 -9.31 -14.38 8.77
N ALA A 91 -9.43 -15.64 9.26
CA ALA A 91 -8.32 -16.33 9.92
C ALA A 91 -7.10 -16.50 8.99
N GLY A 92 -7.32 -16.87 7.73
CA GLY A 92 -6.26 -17.05 6.73
C GLY A 92 -5.61 -15.76 6.25
N SER A 93 -6.27 -14.61 6.44
CA SER A 93 -5.80 -13.30 5.99
C SER A 93 -5.30 -12.39 7.13
N ALA A 94 -5.29 -12.89 8.37
CA ALA A 94 -4.87 -12.12 9.55
C ALA A 94 -3.46 -11.52 9.38
N GLY A 95 -3.33 -10.23 9.69
CA GLY A 95 -2.06 -9.50 9.60
C GLY A 95 -1.59 -9.16 8.17
N ARG A 96 -2.36 -9.51 7.14
CA ARG A 96 -1.98 -9.29 5.73
C ARG A 96 -2.62 -8.05 5.08
N GLY A 97 -3.29 -7.20 5.87
CA GLY A 97 -3.94 -6.00 5.36
C GLY A 97 -5.22 -6.29 4.54
N ILE A 98 -5.88 -7.42 4.81
CA ILE A 98 -7.14 -7.82 4.20
C ILE A 98 -8.24 -7.74 5.24
N ILE A 99 -9.31 -7.00 4.91
CA ILE A 99 -10.54 -6.92 5.71
C ILE A 99 -11.61 -7.74 5.00
N VAL A 100 -12.13 -8.76 5.67
CA VAL A 100 -13.20 -9.60 5.14
C VAL A 100 -14.54 -9.08 5.63
N ILE A 101 -15.47 -8.84 4.71
CA ILE A 101 -16.84 -8.41 5.02
C ILE A 101 -17.81 -9.50 4.55
N PRO A 102 -18.62 -10.07 5.45
CA PRO A 102 -19.61 -11.07 5.08
C PRO A 102 -20.76 -10.45 4.26
N LYS A 103 -21.26 -11.18 3.28
CA LYS A 103 -22.48 -10.81 2.56
C LYS A 103 -23.72 -11.17 3.37
N PRO A 104 -24.83 -10.38 3.29
CA PRO A 104 -25.04 -9.24 2.40
C PRO A 104 -24.18 -8.04 2.78
N ILE A 105 -23.78 -7.25 1.78
CA ILE A 105 -22.87 -6.11 1.97
C ILE A 105 -23.57 -5.04 2.84
N ASP A 106 -23.02 -4.83 4.02
CA ASP A 106 -23.36 -3.70 4.86
C ASP A 106 -22.59 -2.46 4.40
N ARG A 107 -23.34 -1.42 4.01
CA ARG A 107 -22.77 -0.15 3.54
C ARG A 107 -21.92 0.53 4.62
N GLU A 108 -22.37 0.47 5.87
CA GLU A 108 -21.64 1.07 6.98
C GLU A 108 -20.35 0.31 7.28
N ALA A 109 -20.39 -1.02 7.28
CA ALA A 109 -19.18 -1.85 7.42
C ALA A 109 -18.15 -1.56 6.31
N LEU A 110 -18.60 -1.39 5.06
CA LEU A 110 -17.70 -1.02 3.96
C LEU A 110 -17.10 0.39 4.19
N ARG A 111 -17.93 1.36 4.54
CA ARG A 111 -17.47 2.73 4.80
C ARG A 111 -16.40 2.77 5.89
N LEU A 112 -16.65 2.11 7.01
CA LEU A 112 -15.73 2.03 8.15
C LEU A 112 -14.45 1.29 7.77
N SER A 113 -14.54 0.20 7.00
CA SER A 113 -13.38 -0.55 6.54
C SER A 113 -12.47 0.27 5.63
N LEU A 114 -13.04 1.00 4.67
CA LEU A 114 -12.27 1.89 3.80
C LEU A 114 -11.64 3.05 4.58
N GLN A 115 -12.37 3.62 5.54
CA GLN A 115 -11.82 4.65 6.41
C GLN A 115 -10.67 4.12 7.28
N ALA A 116 -10.77 2.91 7.81
CA ALA A 116 -9.70 2.27 8.55
C ALA A 116 -8.45 2.07 7.67
N LEU A 117 -8.62 1.60 6.43
CA LEU A 117 -7.53 1.46 5.48
C LEU A 117 -6.83 2.80 5.16
N GLU A 118 -7.59 3.89 5.04
CA GLU A 118 -7.02 5.22 4.82
C GLU A 118 -6.20 5.71 6.01
N ILE A 119 -6.69 5.50 7.24
CA ILE A 119 -5.96 5.84 8.47
C ILE A 119 -4.67 5.01 8.58
N MET A 120 -4.74 3.71 8.33
CA MET A 120 -3.57 2.82 8.35
C MET A 120 -2.54 3.24 7.30
N ARG A 121 -2.97 3.57 6.10
CA ARG A 121 -2.11 4.08 5.04
C ARG A 121 -1.39 5.37 5.45
N GLY A 122 -2.12 6.30 6.07
CA GLY A 122 -1.53 7.55 6.58
C GLY A 122 -0.37 7.27 7.55
N LYS A 123 -0.56 6.33 8.47
CA LYS A 123 0.50 5.91 9.41
C LYS A 123 1.70 5.26 8.71
N ILE A 124 1.45 4.37 7.75
CA ILE A 124 2.51 3.71 6.98
C ILE A 124 3.32 4.75 6.20
N SER A 125 2.66 5.70 5.54
CA SER A 125 3.32 6.76 4.78
C SER A 125 4.24 7.63 5.66
N LEU A 126 3.85 7.92 6.89
CA LEU A 126 4.70 8.64 7.84
C LEU A 126 5.96 7.85 8.21
N VAL A 127 5.80 6.56 8.47
CA VAL A 127 6.93 5.66 8.78
C VAL A 127 7.87 5.50 7.59
N GLU A 128 7.33 5.39 6.38
CA GLU A 128 8.12 5.31 5.14
C GLU A 128 8.91 6.59 4.89
N GLU A 129 8.31 7.75 5.13
CA GLU A 129 8.99 9.04 5.00
C GLU A 129 10.12 9.19 6.02
N GLU A 130 9.87 8.83 7.28
CA GLU A 130 10.93 8.85 8.31
C GLU A 130 12.05 7.87 7.99
N ASN A 131 11.73 6.65 7.52
CA ASN A 131 12.73 5.68 7.06
C ASN A 131 13.57 6.23 5.90
N ARG A 132 12.94 6.92 4.94
CA ARG A 132 13.65 7.55 3.82
C ARG A 132 14.61 8.62 4.34
N ARG A 133 14.13 9.47 5.23
CA ARG A 133 14.93 10.53 5.85
C ARG A 133 16.15 9.97 6.60
N LEU A 134 15.93 8.90 7.40
CA LEU A 134 17.01 8.25 8.13
C LEU A 134 18.03 7.59 7.21
N ARG A 135 17.59 6.96 6.13
CA ARG A 135 18.49 6.38 5.12
C ARG A 135 19.34 7.44 4.44
N THR A 136 18.72 8.55 4.00
CA THR A 136 19.47 9.67 3.42
C THR A 136 20.55 10.18 4.37
N ARG A 137 20.19 10.39 5.65
CA ARG A 137 21.15 10.83 6.66
C ARG A 137 22.30 9.85 6.88
N LEU A 138 22.01 8.55 6.93
CA LEU A 138 23.04 7.51 7.03
C LEU A 138 23.99 7.52 5.82
N ASP A 139 23.46 7.73 4.63
CA ASP A 139 24.27 7.78 3.40
C ASP A 139 25.13 9.05 3.35
N GLU A 140 24.62 10.18 3.81
CA GLU A 140 25.40 11.42 4.00
C GLU A 140 26.54 11.22 5.03
N GLU A 141 26.25 10.62 6.18
CA GLU A 141 27.27 10.31 7.20
C GLU A 141 28.37 9.39 6.66
N LYS A 142 28.01 8.37 5.87
CA LYS A 142 28.98 7.48 5.20
C LYS A 142 29.85 8.23 4.20
N LEU A 143 29.27 9.15 3.42
CA LEU A 143 30.04 9.98 2.49
C LEU A 143 31.03 10.89 3.23
N VAL A 144 30.60 11.54 4.30
CA VAL A 144 31.48 12.37 5.14
C VAL A 144 32.61 11.54 5.75
N CYS A 145 32.29 10.34 6.26
CA CYS A 145 33.29 9.44 6.82
C CYS A 145 34.33 9.01 5.77
N ARG A 146 33.89 8.62 4.57
CA ARG A 146 34.78 8.26 3.46
C ARG A 146 35.67 9.43 3.03
N ALA A 147 35.10 10.64 2.94
CA ALA A 147 35.84 11.84 2.61
C ALA A 147 36.92 12.12 3.66
N LYS A 148 36.61 12.01 4.96
CA LYS A 148 37.59 12.14 6.05
C LYS A 148 38.73 11.13 5.90
N CYS A 149 38.42 9.85 5.71
CA CYS A 149 39.42 8.80 5.53
C CYS A 149 40.36 9.11 4.37
N LEU A 150 39.82 9.54 3.23
CA LEU A 150 40.64 9.92 2.07
C LEU A 150 41.56 11.10 2.35
N LEU A 151 41.08 12.13 3.06
CA LEU A 151 41.90 13.29 3.44
C LEU A 151 43.01 12.93 4.42
N ILE A 152 42.75 12.03 5.36
CA ILE A 152 43.71 11.52 6.32
C ILE A 152 44.77 10.67 5.57
N GLU A 153 44.33 9.70 4.74
CA GLU A 153 45.24 8.79 4.03
C GLU A 153 46.09 9.49 2.97
N ARG A 154 45.51 10.39 2.20
CA ARG A 154 46.16 11.04 1.06
C ARG A 154 46.96 12.27 1.41
N LEU A 155 46.50 13.04 2.40
CA LEU A 155 47.10 14.33 2.75
C LEU A 155 47.78 14.32 4.13
N GLY A 156 47.72 13.21 4.87
CA GLY A 156 48.29 13.10 6.22
C GLY A 156 47.62 14.04 7.24
N TRP A 157 46.36 14.41 7.01
CA TRP A 157 45.67 15.33 7.92
C TRP A 157 45.18 14.61 9.18
N THR A 158 45.05 15.37 10.25
CA THR A 158 44.36 14.90 11.46
C THR A 158 42.84 14.86 11.21
N GLU A 159 42.12 14.04 11.96
CA GLU A 159 40.66 13.93 11.83
C GLU A 159 39.96 15.27 12.00
N GLU A 160 40.38 16.07 13.01
CA GLU A 160 39.82 17.41 13.23
C GLU A 160 40.01 18.36 12.04
N LYS A 161 41.18 18.30 11.39
CA LYS A 161 41.48 19.15 10.23
C LYS A 161 40.61 18.70 9.03
N ALA A 162 40.49 17.42 8.81
CA ALA A 162 39.64 16.86 7.77
C ALA A 162 38.15 17.22 7.98
N HIS A 163 37.68 17.09 9.21
CA HIS A 163 36.29 17.44 9.58
C HIS A 163 35.98 18.91 9.32
N ARG A 164 36.76 19.84 9.85
CA ARG A 164 36.60 21.30 9.63
C ARG A 164 36.65 21.68 8.15
N HIS A 165 37.47 20.96 7.37
CA HIS A 165 37.55 21.22 5.93
C HIS A 165 36.25 20.85 5.22
N ILE A 166 35.69 19.66 5.54
CA ILE A 166 34.43 19.20 4.94
C ILE A 166 33.28 20.13 5.35
N GLU A 167 33.18 20.50 6.61
CA GLU A 167 32.15 21.45 7.08
C GLU A 167 32.20 22.80 6.34
N LYS A 168 33.43 23.31 6.14
CA LYS A 168 33.61 24.58 5.43
C LYS A 168 33.25 24.53 3.96
N GLN A 169 33.34 23.34 3.33
CA GLN A 169 32.95 23.14 1.93
C GLN A 169 31.44 22.90 1.79
N ALA A 170 30.76 22.43 2.86
CA ALA A 170 29.33 22.16 2.88
C ALA A 170 28.47 23.41 3.19
N MET A 171 29.09 24.49 3.70
CA MET A 171 28.44 25.80 3.92
C MET A 171 28.52 26.69 2.68
#